data_5629672fdc2c5e67a3d8bf815a2387c4
#
_entry.id   5629672fdc2c5e67a3d8bf815a2387c4
#
_cell.length_a   1.000
_cell.length_b   1.000
_cell.length_c   1.000
_cell.angle_alpha   90.00
_cell.angle_beta   90.00
_cell.angle_gamma   90.00
#
_symmetry.space_group_name_H-M   'P 1'
#
loop_
_entity.id
_entity.type
_entity.pdbx_description
1 polymer ?
#
loop_
_entity_poly.entity_id
_entity_poly.type
_entity_poly.pdbx_seq_one_letter_code
_entity_poly.pdbx_strand_id
1 'polypeptide(L)'
;MAIRIYIDQGHNPVNPNAGAEGSGYREQDIVYEIGVILSEILEENGYETRLSRNTPTEQIGNSNLTSLQQRVNEANAWGADYFISLHTNASANPAAGGSEALVYRSGGEAARLAGSILEQLELSTGLRNRGVIARPGLYVLRKTQMPAVLVELGFITNPAEAELMSGSPRLFAGGVANGIIDFIGEQDGEVFLDASDELPYVSVAAVEDSPLDTDDSKNDYRSFLREHPARGILKVQAYNAGGAYPVPGLRIAVTKEFSDGEHTFFSGITDANGIIDGIELPAPPVENSLDYALPDKGTEYSLRSFSGKYADVLRPVEIFSGIKTIQPILVTLKQEERI
;
A
#
# COMPACT_ATOMS: atom_id res chain seq x y z
N MET A 1 4.75 -23.14 -5.24
CA MET A 1 5.68 -22.89 -4.11
C MET A 1 5.33 -21.53 -3.54
N ALA A 2 5.45 -21.32 -2.24
CA ALA A 2 5.24 -20.01 -1.66
C ALA A 2 6.27 -19.01 -2.22
N ILE A 3 5.85 -17.78 -2.50
CA ILE A 3 6.73 -16.71 -2.97
C ILE A 3 7.57 -16.23 -1.79
N ARG A 4 8.89 -16.10 -2.02
CA ARG A 4 9.90 -15.76 -1.02
C ARG A 4 10.28 -14.29 -1.09
N ILE A 5 10.09 -13.57 -0.01
CA ILE A 5 10.37 -12.14 0.08
C ILE A 5 11.45 -11.90 1.13
N TYR A 6 12.63 -11.44 0.69
CA TYR A 6 13.69 -11.04 1.60
C TYR A 6 13.49 -9.59 2.02
N ILE A 7 13.32 -9.36 3.30
CA ILE A 7 13.12 -8.04 3.90
C ILE A 7 14.44 -7.58 4.51
N ASP A 8 15.07 -6.62 3.88
CA ASP A 8 16.30 -6.02 4.33
C ASP A 8 16.00 -4.79 5.20
N GLN A 9 16.10 -4.95 6.52
CA GLN A 9 16.04 -3.82 7.45
C GLN A 9 17.38 -3.06 7.36
N GLY A 10 17.37 -1.91 6.68
CA GLY A 10 18.55 -1.13 6.41
C GLY A 10 19.41 -0.90 7.66
N HIS A 11 20.70 -0.76 7.44
CA HIS A 11 21.69 -0.44 8.46
C HIS A 11 21.92 -1.51 9.56
N ASN A 12 22.88 -1.22 10.40
CA ASN A 12 23.21 -1.98 11.60
C ASN A 12 22.82 -1.18 12.85
N PRO A 13 22.60 -1.81 14.00
CA PRO A 13 22.25 -1.10 15.24
C PRO A 13 23.33 -0.09 15.67
N VAL A 14 24.59 -0.34 15.32
CA VAL A 14 25.72 0.54 15.55
C VAL A 14 26.70 0.50 14.37
N ASN A 15 27.70 1.38 14.35
CA ASN A 15 28.77 1.32 13.35
C ASN A 15 29.58 0.01 13.42
N PRO A 16 30.06 -0.51 12.28
CA PRO A 16 29.94 0.06 10.95
C PRO A 16 28.53 -0.12 10.34
N ASN A 17 28.16 0.82 9.48
CA ASN A 17 26.90 0.85 8.75
C ASN A 17 25.66 1.22 9.61
N ALA A 18 25.82 2.07 10.63
CA ALA A 18 24.68 2.73 11.29
C ALA A 18 23.97 3.68 10.32
N GLY A 19 22.66 3.86 10.49
CA GLY A 19 21.83 4.73 9.67
C GLY A 19 21.86 6.20 10.06
N ALA A 20 20.99 6.98 9.45
CA ALA A 20 20.81 8.38 9.79
C ALA A 20 20.17 8.54 11.18
N GLU A 21 20.45 9.68 11.80
CA GLU A 21 19.79 10.09 13.04
C GLU A 21 19.14 11.47 12.82
N GLY A 22 17.90 11.61 13.24
CA GLY A 22 17.15 12.85 13.10
C GLY A 22 15.92 12.89 13.99
N SER A 23 15.50 14.08 14.38
CA SER A 23 14.29 14.31 15.18
C SER A 23 14.21 13.50 16.48
N GLY A 24 15.34 13.05 17.01
CA GLY A 24 15.41 12.20 18.20
C GLY A 24 15.31 10.70 17.95
N TYR A 25 15.24 10.28 16.70
CA TYR A 25 15.11 8.88 16.27
C TYR A 25 16.34 8.41 15.50
N ARG A 26 16.50 7.08 15.40
CA ARG A 26 17.54 6.40 14.65
C ARG A 26 16.91 5.56 13.54
N GLU A 27 17.37 5.70 12.32
CA GLU A 27 16.87 5.00 11.15
C GLU A 27 16.81 3.48 11.35
N GLN A 28 17.90 2.89 11.82
CA GLN A 28 18.03 1.46 12.02
C GLN A 28 17.04 0.85 13.02
N ASP A 29 16.50 1.65 13.95
CA ASP A 29 15.51 1.20 14.92
C ASP A 29 14.11 1.24 14.28
N ILE A 30 13.78 2.31 13.56
CA ILE A 30 12.51 2.47 12.83
C ILE A 30 12.35 1.35 11.78
N VAL A 31 13.36 1.16 10.92
CA VAL A 31 13.26 0.18 9.82
C VAL A 31 13.31 -1.26 10.33
N TYR A 32 13.92 -1.51 11.49
CA TYR A 32 13.85 -2.81 12.14
C TYR A 32 12.42 -3.15 12.57
N GLU A 33 11.77 -2.26 13.28
CA GLU A 33 10.40 -2.46 13.77
C GLU A 33 9.41 -2.61 12.61
N ILE A 34 9.48 -1.72 11.61
CA ILE A 34 8.62 -1.80 10.41
C ILE A 34 8.87 -3.11 9.65
N GLY A 35 10.13 -3.54 9.53
CA GLY A 35 10.49 -4.79 8.86
C GLY A 35 9.95 -6.05 9.54
N VAL A 36 9.94 -6.09 10.88
CA VAL A 36 9.34 -7.19 11.65
C VAL A 36 7.84 -7.26 11.40
N ILE A 37 7.14 -6.13 11.50
CA ILE A 37 5.69 -6.06 11.26
C ILE A 37 5.36 -6.41 9.81
N LEU A 38 6.18 -5.96 8.83
CA LEU A 38 6.02 -6.31 7.43
C LEU A 38 6.11 -7.82 7.20
N SER A 39 7.09 -8.47 7.84
CA SER A 39 7.25 -9.93 7.79
C SER A 39 5.99 -10.64 8.30
N GLU A 40 5.47 -10.24 9.47
CA GLU A 40 4.25 -10.80 10.06
C GLU A 40 3.05 -10.68 9.09
N ILE A 41 2.83 -9.48 8.52
CA ILE A 41 1.73 -9.25 7.59
C ILE A 41 1.86 -10.12 6.33
N LEU A 42 3.06 -10.22 5.77
CA LEU A 42 3.28 -11.03 4.57
C LEU A 42 3.12 -12.53 4.84
N GLU A 43 3.60 -13.04 5.98
CA GLU A 43 3.41 -14.44 6.39
C GLU A 43 1.93 -14.78 6.64
N GLU A 44 1.18 -13.86 7.25
CA GLU A 44 -0.28 -13.99 7.40
C GLU A 44 -1.01 -14.07 6.04
N ASN A 45 -0.41 -13.54 4.97
CA ASN A 45 -0.93 -13.57 3.60
C ASN A 45 -0.33 -14.72 2.75
N GLY A 46 0.40 -15.66 3.36
CA GLY A 46 0.88 -16.88 2.71
C GLY A 46 2.22 -16.76 1.98
N TYR A 47 2.95 -15.66 2.17
CA TYR A 47 4.31 -15.48 1.67
C TYR A 47 5.33 -16.11 2.64
N GLU A 48 6.48 -16.54 2.13
CA GLU A 48 7.62 -16.96 2.93
C GLU A 48 8.57 -15.75 3.08
N THR A 49 8.86 -15.33 4.31
CA THR A 49 9.72 -14.18 4.54
C THR A 49 11.04 -14.55 5.20
N ARG A 50 12.05 -13.70 5.01
CA ARG A 50 13.31 -13.72 5.74
C ARG A 50 13.77 -12.31 6.02
N LEU A 51 14.08 -12.04 7.29
CA LEU A 51 14.62 -10.76 7.75
C LEU A 51 16.14 -10.74 7.65
N SER A 52 16.74 -9.62 7.31
CA SER A 52 18.19 -9.43 7.35
C SER A 52 18.75 -9.41 8.77
N ARG A 53 17.97 -8.92 9.76
CA ARG A 53 18.30 -8.94 11.18
C ARG A 53 17.18 -9.64 11.97
N ASN A 54 17.53 -10.68 12.74
CA ASN A 54 16.57 -11.42 13.55
C ASN A 54 16.35 -10.79 14.93
N THR A 55 17.28 -9.92 15.37
CA THR A 55 17.18 -9.17 16.62
C THR A 55 17.53 -7.70 16.41
N PRO A 56 17.01 -6.78 17.23
CA PRO A 56 17.32 -5.34 17.10
C PRO A 56 18.79 -5.01 17.33
N THR A 57 19.54 -5.91 17.97
CA THR A 57 20.98 -5.73 18.29
C THR A 57 21.90 -6.53 17.37
N GLU A 58 21.35 -7.28 16.42
CA GLU A 58 22.17 -8.08 15.49
C GLU A 58 23.00 -7.19 14.56
N GLN A 59 24.32 -7.46 14.55
CA GLN A 59 25.31 -6.76 13.76
C GLN A 59 25.67 -7.58 12.53
N ILE A 60 25.45 -7.07 11.33
CA ILE A 60 25.75 -7.74 10.07
C ILE A 60 27.09 -7.23 9.54
N GLY A 61 28.05 -8.14 9.38
CA GLY A 61 29.38 -7.83 8.89
C GLY A 61 30.20 -6.94 9.86
N ASN A 62 31.43 -6.63 9.45
CA ASN A 62 32.39 -5.84 10.25
C ASN A 62 32.90 -4.58 9.53
N SER A 63 32.30 -4.25 8.40
CA SER A 63 32.50 -3.02 7.62
C SER A 63 31.23 -2.72 6.83
N ASN A 64 31.09 -1.49 6.30
CA ASN A 64 29.96 -1.13 5.44
C ASN A 64 29.82 -2.09 4.26
N LEU A 65 30.96 -2.42 3.61
CA LEU A 65 30.96 -3.31 2.46
C LEU A 65 30.53 -4.74 2.84
N THR A 66 31.09 -5.31 3.91
CA THR A 66 30.78 -6.68 4.32
C THR A 66 29.32 -6.79 4.82
N SER A 67 28.78 -5.74 5.43
CA SER A 67 27.37 -5.68 5.80
C SER A 67 26.47 -5.79 4.57
N LEU A 68 26.72 -4.97 3.54
CA LEU A 68 25.94 -5.03 2.29
C LEU A 68 26.12 -6.34 1.54
N GLN A 69 27.35 -6.89 1.53
CA GLN A 69 27.63 -8.20 0.90
C GLN A 69 26.88 -9.33 1.58
N GLN A 70 26.81 -9.35 2.90
CA GLN A 70 26.15 -10.42 3.64
C GLN A 70 24.64 -10.44 3.37
N ARG A 71 23.98 -9.29 3.39
CA ARG A 71 22.55 -9.12 3.05
C ARG A 71 22.23 -9.66 1.66
N VAL A 72 23.00 -9.22 0.67
CA VAL A 72 22.83 -9.67 -0.73
C VAL A 72 23.09 -11.16 -0.88
N ASN A 73 24.18 -11.66 -0.30
CA ASN A 73 24.54 -13.07 -0.42
C ASN A 73 23.51 -13.98 0.23
N GLU A 74 22.95 -13.56 1.36
CA GLU A 74 21.91 -14.30 2.05
C GLU A 74 20.62 -14.36 1.23
N ALA A 75 20.15 -13.23 0.70
CA ALA A 75 18.98 -13.17 -0.16
C ALA A 75 19.14 -14.04 -1.41
N ASN A 76 20.30 -13.92 -2.10
CA ASN A 76 20.60 -14.71 -3.28
C ASN A 76 20.69 -16.22 -2.98
N ALA A 77 21.37 -16.61 -1.87
CA ALA A 77 21.54 -18.00 -1.48
C ALA A 77 20.21 -18.65 -1.03
N TRP A 78 19.32 -17.86 -0.42
CA TRP A 78 17.99 -18.33 -0.04
C TRP A 78 17.06 -18.50 -1.25
N GLY A 79 17.40 -17.88 -2.37
CA GLY A 79 16.57 -17.88 -3.57
C GLY A 79 15.30 -17.07 -3.38
N ALA A 80 15.44 -15.85 -2.85
CA ALA A 80 14.32 -14.92 -2.75
C ALA A 80 13.77 -14.58 -4.13
N ASP A 81 12.44 -14.45 -4.25
CA ASP A 81 11.76 -13.99 -5.46
C ASP A 81 11.75 -12.47 -5.54
N TYR A 82 11.72 -11.79 -4.37
CA TYR A 82 11.80 -10.33 -4.25
C TYR A 82 12.70 -9.92 -3.09
N PHE A 83 13.36 -8.76 -3.26
CA PHE A 83 14.22 -8.13 -2.25
C PHE A 83 13.69 -6.74 -1.93
N ILE A 84 13.26 -6.50 -0.68
CA ILE A 84 12.69 -5.24 -0.21
C ILE A 84 13.61 -4.67 0.87
N SER A 85 14.30 -3.57 0.59
CA SER A 85 15.17 -2.88 1.54
C SER A 85 14.44 -1.66 2.11
N LEU A 86 14.34 -1.58 3.43
CA LEU A 86 13.64 -0.51 4.14
C LEU A 86 14.65 0.51 4.67
N HIS A 87 14.40 1.78 4.38
CA HIS A 87 15.22 2.93 4.75
C HIS A 87 14.38 4.13 5.15
N THR A 88 15.02 5.15 5.74
CA THR A 88 14.45 6.47 5.93
C THR A 88 15.36 7.51 5.30
N ASN A 89 14.78 8.44 4.56
CA ASN A 89 15.50 9.52 3.91
C ASN A 89 15.97 10.59 4.91
N ALA A 90 16.98 11.36 4.54
CA ALA A 90 17.48 12.48 5.35
C ALA A 90 17.78 13.70 4.46
N SER A 91 17.48 14.89 4.97
CA SER A 91 17.74 16.16 4.27
C SER A 91 18.19 17.23 5.26
N ALA A 92 19.04 18.15 4.78
CA ALA A 92 19.35 19.36 5.53
C ALA A 92 18.14 20.31 5.67
N ASN A 93 17.14 20.16 4.80
CA ASN A 93 15.88 20.90 4.90
C ASN A 93 14.87 20.05 5.71
N PRO A 94 14.50 20.44 6.93
CA PRO A 94 13.54 19.69 7.77
C PRO A 94 12.10 19.70 7.21
N ALA A 95 11.80 20.53 6.21
CA ALA A 95 10.52 20.52 5.51
C ALA A 95 10.50 19.53 4.32
N ALA A 96 11.62 18.88 4.00
CA ALA A 96 11.61 17.79 3.03
C ALA A 96 10.79 16.61 3.57
N GLY A 97 9.93 16.03 2.74
CA GLY A 97 9.02 14.97 3.16
C GLY A 97 8.53 14.12 2.00
N GLY A 98 7.89 13.01 2.35
CA GLY A 98 7.30 12.03 1.45
C GLY A 98 8.13 10.77 1.27
N SER A 99 7.52 9.73 0.72
CA SER A 99 8.12 8.43 0.46
C SER A 99 8.64 8.34 -0.98
N GLU A 100 9.78 7.70 -1.20
CA GLU A 100 10.31 7.41 -2.55
C GLU A 100 10.85 5.98 -2.62
N ALA A 101 10.94 5.42 -3.82
CA ALA A 101 11.49 4.08 -4.00
C ALA A 101 12.64 4.10 -5.01
N LEU A 102 13.69 3.39 -4.68
CA LEU A 102 14.90 3.32 -5.47
C LEU A 102 15.01 1.94 -6.11
N VAL A 103 15.33 1.90 -7.39
CA VAL A 103 15.51 0.68 -8.18
C VAL A 103 16.82 0.74 -8.96
N TYR A 104 17.34 -0.43 -9.40
CA TYR A 104 18.57 -0.47 -10.19
C TYR A 104 18.43 0.31 -11.51
N ARG A 105 17.29 0.16 -12.21
CA ARG A 105 17.00 0.82 -13.47
C ARG A 105 15.52 1.19 -13.57
N SER A 106 15.22 2.23 -14.32
CA SER A 106 13.83 2.58 -14.64
C SER A 106 13.21 1.51 -15.55
N GLY A 107 11.91 1.26 -15.33
CA GLY A 107 11.17 0.21 -16.04
C GLY A 107 11.44 -1.21 -15.51
N GLY A 108 10.69 -2.16 -16.04
CA GLY A 108 10.74 -3.55 -15.61
C GLY A 108 10.03 -3.83 -14.29
N GLU A 109 10.16 -5.06 -13.84
CA GLU A 109 9.41 -5.62 -12.70
C GLU A 109 9.66 -4.87 -11.38
N ALA A 110 10.92 -4.62 -11.03
CA ALA A 110 11.27 -3.89 -9.82
C ALA A 110 10.67 -2.46 -9.79
N ALA A 111 10.58 -1.78 -10.94
CA ALA A 111 10.01 -0.45 -11.00
C ALA A 111 8.47 -0.46 -10.87
N ARG A 112 7.80 -1.48 -11.41
CA ARG A 112 6.35 -1.67 -11.22
C ARG A 112 6.04 -2.00 -9.75
N LEU A 113 6.76 -2.94 -9.16
CA LEU A 113 6.65 -3.25 -7.73
C LEU A 113 6.88 -2.02 -6.86
N ALA A 114 7.90 -1.22 -7.16
CA ALA A 114 8.19 0.04 -6.47
C ALA A 114 7.03 1.05 -6.59
N GLY A 115 6.41 1.14 -7.76
CA GLY A 115 5.22 1.97 -7.99
C GLY A 115 4.05 1.55 -7.13
N SER A 116 3.70 0.26 -7.15
CA SER A 116 2.62 -0.30 -6.32
C SER A 116 2.86 -0.10 -4.82
N ILE A 117 4.10 -0.28 -4.34
CA ILE A 117 4.46 0.00 -2.93
C ILE A 117 4.23 1.47 -2.59
N LEU A 118 4.67 2.42 -3.43
CA LEU A 118 4.53 3.84 -3.15
C LEU A 118 3.07 4.31 -3.18
N GLU A 119 2.25 3.78 -4.06
CA GLU A 119 0.81 4.07 -4.10
C GLU A 119 0.13 3.63 -2.79
N GLN A 120 0.43 2.43 -2.32
CA GLN A 120 -0.14 1.93 -1.07
C GLN A 120 0.44 2.61 0.18
N LEU A 121 1.70 3.06 0.15
CA LEU A 121 2.28 3.90 1.20
C LEU A 121 1.61 5.26 1.29
N GLU A 122 1.37 5.94 0.16
CA GLU A 122 0.65 7.21 0.13
C GLU A 122 -0.77 7.06 0.68
N LEU A 123 -1.48 6.00 0.28
CA LEU A 123 -2.82 5.70 0.78
C LEU A 123 -2.86 5.42 2.30
N SER A 124 -1.88 4.69 2.83
CA SER A 124 -1.87 4.28 4.23
C SER A 124 -1.35 5.37 5.17
N THR A 125 -0.36 6.15 4.75
CA THR A 125 0.35 7.11 5.61
C THR A 125 -0.07 8.56 5.37
N GLY A 126 -0.65 8.87 4.21
CA GLY A 126 -0.90 10.23 3.75
C GLY A 126 0.36 11.00 3.36
N LEU A 127 1.54 10.35 3.37
CA LEU A 127 2.78 10.97 2.94
C LEU A 127 2.84 11.02 1.41
N ARG A 128 3.34 12.15 0.90
CA ARG A 128 3.46 12.38 -0.54
C ARG A 128 4.29 11.28 -1.21
N ASN A 129 3.80 10.70 -2.29
CA ASN A 129 4.54 9.86 -3.20
C ASN A 129 5.50 10.71 -4.06
N ARG A 130 6.82 10.47 -3.91
CA ARG A 130 7.88 11.19 -4.62
C ARG A 130 8.34 10.47 -5.89
N GLY A 131 7.82 9.27 -6.12
CA GLY A 131 8.07 8.46 -7.31
C GLY A 131 9.24 7.50 -7.19
N VAL A 132 9.41 6.75 -8.28
CA VAL A 132 10.45 5.71 -8.43
C VAL A 132 11.69 6.31 -9.11
N ILE A 133 12.86 6.11 -8.50
CA ILE A 133 14.12 6.71 -8.94
C ILE A 133 15.17 5.63 -9.23
N ALA A 134 15.80 5.67 -10.40
CA ALA A 134 16.89 4.76 -10.71
C ALA A 134 18.18 5.13 -9.96
N ARG A 135 18.78 4.16 -9.25
CA ARG A 135 20.03 4.28 -8.48
C ARG A 135 20.96 3.09 -8.72
N PRO A 136 21.57 2.97 -9.91
CA PRO A 136 22.42 1.81 -10.26
C PRO A 136 23.70 1.70 -9.41
N GLY A 137 24.06 2.75 -8.66
CA GLY A 137 25.21 2.75 -7.76
C GLY A 137 25.00 1.99 -6.46
N LEU A 138 23.73 1.77 -6.01
CA LEU A 138 23.45 1.11 -4.76
C LEU A 138 23.77 -0.39 -4.83
N TYR A 139 24.57 -0.84 -3.86
CA TYR A 139 25.14 -2.19 -3.87
C TYR A 139 24.02 -3.26 -3.82
N VAL A 140 23.06 -3.12 -2.93
CA VAL A 140 21.97 -4.07 -2.76
C VAL A 140 21.06 -4.18 -3.99
N LEU A 141 20.82 -3.08 -4.70
CA LEU A 141 20.02 -3.09 -5.94
C LEU A 141 20.78 -3.68 -7.14
N ARG A 142 22.13 -3.56 -7.13
CA ARG A 142 22.98 -4.00 -8.24
C ARG A 142 23.38 -5.48 -8.15
N LYS A 143 23.47 -6.03 -6.94
CA LYS A 143 24.07 -7.35 -6.68
C LYS A 143 23.09 -8.43 -6.31
N THR A 144 21.86 -8.10 -6.00
CA THR A 144 20.73 -9.02 -5.90
C THR A 144 20.39 -9.60 -7.27
N GLN A 145 19.93 -10.85 -7.31
CA GLN A 145 19.62 -11.60 -8.54
C GLN A 145 18.12 -11.53 -8.89
N MET A 146 17.29 -11.16 -7.93
CA MET A 146 15.84 -10.97 -8.07
C MET A 146 15.49 -9.49 -8.24
N PRO A 147 14.24 -9.15 -8.60
CA PRO A 147 13.72 -7.79 -8.53
C PRO A 147 13.93 -7.21 -7.13
N ALA A 148 14.58 -6.05 -7.06
CA ALA A 148 14.98 -5.40 -5.81
C ALA A 148 14.50 -3.95 -5.77
N VAL A 149 13.87 -3.58 -4.65
CA VAL A 149 13.38 -2.24 -4.35
C VAL A 149 13.96 -1.78 -3.02
N LEU A 150 14.48 -0.55 -2.96
CA LEU A 150 14.81 0.13 -1.71
C LEU A 150 13.75 1.21 -1.49
N VAL A 151 13.06 1.13 -0.36
CA VAL A 151 11.97 2.04 0.00
C VAL A 151 12.45 3.02 1.05
N GLU A 152 12.46 4.31 0.70
CA GLU A 152 12.63 5.42 1.62
C GLU A 152 11.24 5.79 2.17
N LEU A 153 10.94 5.30 3.36
CA LEU A 153 9.61 5.34 3.96
C LEU A 153 9.11 6.77 4.26
N GLY A 154 10.04 7.68 4.56
CA GLY A 154 9.82 9.09 4.89
C GLY A 154 11.13 9.72 5.30
N PHE A 155 11.12 11.01 5.65
CA PHE A 155 12.33 11.74 6.07
C PHE A 155 12.49 11.72 7.60
N ILE A 156 13.54 11.05 8.12
CA ILE A 156 13.85 11.04 9.56
C ILE A 156 14.19 12.42 10.10
N THR A 157 14.64 13.32 9.23
CA THR A 157 14.94 14.72 9.55
C THR A 157 13.72 15.63 9.56
N ASN A 158 12.54 15.13 9.10
CA ASN A 158 11.25 15.81 9.24
C ASN A 158 10.59 15.32 10.54
N PRO A 159 10.39 16.21 11.55
CA PRO A 159 9.88 15.79 12.85
C PRO A 159 8.53 15.09 12.81
N ALA A 160 7.62 15.55 11.95
CA ALA A 160 6.29 14.96 11.84
C ALA A 160 6.33 13.56 11.21
N GLU A 161 7.17 13.35 10.19
CA GLU A 161 7.32 12.06 9.54
C GLU A 161 8.09 11.06 10.42
N ALA A 162 9.14 11.52 11.12
CA ALA A 162 9.89 10.68 12.04
C ALA A 162 9.01 10.20 13.22
N GLU A 163 8.18 11.08 13.78
CA GLU A 163 7.20 10.74 14.81
C GLU A 163 6.14 9.77 14.27
N LEU A 164 5.64 9.99 13.03
CA LEU A 164 4.66 9.09 12.41
C LEU A 164 5.26 7.69 12.16
N MET A 165 6.49 7.60 11.63
CA MET A 165 7.16 6.32 11.38
C MET A 165 7.40 5.53 12.67
N SER A 166 7.84 6.21 13.74
CA SER A 166 8.11 5.57 15.04
C SER A 166 6.83 5.28 15.82
N GLY A 167 5.84 6.18 15.79
CA GLY A 167 4.61 6.05 16.56
C GLY A 167 3.54 5.17 15.92
N SER A 168 3.65 4.94 14.60
CA SER A 168 2.66 4.18 13.83
C SER A 168 3.33 3.27 12.78
N PRO A 169 4.29 2.40 13.17
CA PRO A 169 5.08 1.59 12.23
C PRO A 169 4.20 0.64 11.41
N ARG A 170 3.04 0.23 11.95
CA ARG A 170 2.11 -0.66 11.24
C ARG A 170 1.44 -0.02 10.02
N LEU A 171 1.31 1.32 9.97
CA LEU A 171 0.83 2.01 8.77
C LEU A 171 1.81 1.85 7.61
N PHE A 172 3.11 2.00 7.88
CA PHE A 172 4.16 1.85 6.88
C PHE A 172 4.32 0.39 6.45
N ALA A 173 4.39 -0.52 7.40
CA ALA A 173 4.46 -1.96 7.12
C ALA A 173 3.26 -2.43 6.28
N GLY A 174 2.05 -1.98 6.64
CA GLY A 174 0.82 -2.28 5.90
C GLY A 174 0.83 -1.72 4.48
N GLY A 175 1.27 -0.46 4.30
CA GLY A 175 1.40 0.14 2.96
C GLY A 175 2.39 -0.63 2.08
N VAL A 176 3.57 -0.98 2.59
CA VAL A 176 4.55 -1.80 1.86
C VAL A 176 3.99 -3.19 1.54
N ALA A 177 3.37 -3.86 2.52
CA ALA A 177 2.78 -5.18 2.32
C ALA A 177 1.69 -5.17 1.26
N ASN A 178 0.76 -4.21 1.32
CA ASN A 178 -0.32 -4.08 0.35
C ASN A 178 0.22 -3.89 -1.07
N GLY A 179 1.21 -3.00 -1.25
CA GLY A 179 1.83 -2.79 -2.55
C GLY A 179 2.51 -4.06 -3.12
N ILE A 180 3.14 -4.86 -2.27
CA ILE A 180 3.73 -6.15 -2.66
C ILE A 180 2.63 -7.15 -3.06
N ILE A 181 1.58 -7.26 -2.25
CA ILE A 181 0.49 -8.21 -2.47
C ILE A 181 -0.31 -7.84 -3.73
N ASP A 182 -0.61 -6.55 -3.94
CA ASP A 182 -1.30 -6.06 -5.15
C ASP A 182 -0.49 -6.38 -6.40
N PHE A 183 0.80 -6.03 -6.39
CA PHE A 183 1.70 -6.29 -7.51
C PHE A 183 1.80 -7.79 -7.87
N ILE A 184 1.91 -8.67 -6.88
CA ILE A 184 2.01 -10.12 -7.11
C ILE A 184 0.66 -10.67 -7.59
N GLY A 185 -0.45 -10.21 -7.00
CA GLY A 185 -1.80 -10.62 -7.41
C GLY A 185 -2.15 -10.25 -8.85
N GLU A 186 -1.65 -9.12 -9.34
CA GLU A 186 -1.79 -8.71 -10.74
C GLU A 186 -1.03 -9.66 -11.69
N GLN A 187 0.16 -10.15 -11.29
CA GLN A 187 0.93 -11.08 -12.12
C GLN A 187 0.28 -12.46 -12.22
N ASP A 188 -0.32 -12.96 -11.14
CA ASP A 188 -1.03 -14.24 -11.15
C ASP A 188 -2.32 -14.18 -12.01
N GLY A 189 -2.90 -12.99 -12.19
CA GLY A 189 -4.04 -12.74 -13.08
C GLY A 189 -3.67 -12.71 -14.58
N GLU A 190 -2.44 -12.32 -14.93
CA GLU A 190 -1.97 -12.31 -16.32
C GLU A 190 -1.78 -13.71 -16.95
N VAL A 191 -1.75 -14.78 -16.16
CA VAL A 191 -1.62 -16.18 -16.66
C VAL A 191 -2.90 -16.70 -17.33
N PHE A 192 -4.03 -16.00 -17.20
CA PHE A 192 -5.32 -16.41 -17.76
C PHE A 192 -5.96 -15.47 -18.80
N LEU A 193 -5.26 -14.43 -19.25
CA LEU A 193 -5.77 -13.57 -20.33
C LEU A 193 -4.82 -13.58 -21.51
N ASP A 194 -5.32 -14.15 -22.61
CA ASP A 194 -4.72 -14.14 -23.93
C ASP A 194 -4.43 -12.70 -24.39
N ALA A 195 -3.25 -12.52 -25.00
CA ALA A 195 -2.70 -11.24 -25.40
C ALA A 195 -3.55 -10.55 -26.45
N SER A 196 -4.52 -9.74 -26.07
CA SER A 196 -5.21 -8.84 -27.02
C SER A 196 -5.94 -7.63 -26.44
N ASP A 197 -5.75 -7.23 -25.18
CA ASP A 197 -6.32 -5.95 -24.75
C ASP A 197 -5.31 -5.14 -23.91
N GLU A 198 -4.70 -4.15 -24.57
CA GLU A 198 -3.97 -3.05 -23.92
C GLU A 198 -4.99 -2.17 -23.17
N LEU A 199 -4.99 -2.23 -21.84
CA LEU A 199 -5.70 -1.25 -21.03
C LEU A 199 -4.78 -0.04 -20.76
N PRO A 200 -5.19 1.18 -21.11
CA PRO A 200 -4.38 2.36 -20.87
C PRO A 200 -4.40 2.74 -19.38
N TYR A 201 -3.21 2.78 -18.81
CA TYR A 201 -2.93 3.40 -17.51
C TYR A 201 -3.32 4.89 -17.54
N VAL A 202 -4.29 5.29 -16.74
CA VAL A 202 -4.62 6.71 -16.54
C VAL A 202 -4.03 7.18 -15.21
N SER A 203 -2.88 7.84 -15.30
CA SER A 203 -2.33 8.61 -14.18
C SER A 203 -3.23 9.81 -13.90
N VAL A 204 -3.57 10.05 -12.64
CA VAL A 204 -4.16 11.32 -12.22
C VAL A 204 -3.06 12.37 -12.20
N ALA A 205 -2.71 12.90 -13.37
CA ALA A 205 -1.90 14.11 -13.50
C ALA A 205 -2.83 15.31 -13.54
N ALA A 206 -2.37 16.39 -12.90
CA ALA A 206 -3.03 17.69 -12.86
C ALA A 206 -3.60 18.10 -14.22
N VAL A 207 -4.84 18.61 -14.18
CA VAL A 207 -5.51 19.21 -15.33
C VAL A 207 -4.74 20.49 -15.71
N GLU A 208 -3.87 20.40 -16.73
CA GLU A 208 -3.48 21.56 -17.52
C GLU A 208 -4.34 21.61 -18.78
N ASP A 209 -4.88 22.80 -19.04
CA ASP A 209 -5.71 23.15 -20.17
C ASP A 209 -5.08 22.72 -21.51
N SER A 210 -5.75 21.82 -22.23
CA SER A 210 -5.60 21.65 -23.67
C SER A 210 -6.97 21.57 -24.32
N PRO A 211 -7.16 22.14 -25.54
CA PRO A 211 -8.47 22.49 -26.05
C PRO A 211 -9.27 21.28 -26.51
N LEU A 212 -10.47 21.21 -25.98
CA LEU A 212 -11.73 20.63 -26.48
C LEU A 212 -11.65 19.62 -27.63
N ASP A 213 -11.74 18.34 -27.25
CA ASP A 213 -12.42 17.37 -28.10
C ASP A 213 -13.84 17.16 -27.51
N THR A 214 -14.84 17.60 -28.25
CA THR A 214 -16.22 17.77 -27.81
C THR A 214 -17.03 16.51 -28.05
N ASP A 215 -16.70 15.41 -27.37
CA ASP A 215 -17.62 14.27 -27.23
C ASP A 215 -17.67 13.76 -25.76
N ASP A 216 -18.15 14.64 -24.90
CA ASP A 216 -18.25 14.45 -23.42
C ASP A 216 -19.42 13.53 -23.02
N SER A 217 -20.16 12.98 -24.01
CA SER A 217 -21.36 12.17 -23.79
C SER A 217 -21.09 10.68 -23.52
N LYS A 218 -19.81 10.24 -23.58
CA LYS A 218 -19.43 8.82 -23.46
C LYS A 218 -18.66 8.45 -22.19
N ASN A 219 -18.26 9.39 -21.36
CA ASN A 219 -17.54 9.08 -20.12
C ASN A 219 -18.41 9.43 -18.90
N ASP A 220 -19.20 8.47 -18.48
CA ASP A 220 -20.11 8.58 -17.33
C ASP A 220 -19.37 8.70 -15.99
N TYR A 221 -18.12 8.22 -15.86
CA TYR A 221 -17.28 8.42 -14.70
C TYR A 221 -16.95 9.92 -14.48
N ARG A 222 -16.57 10.64 -15.54
CA ARG A 222 -16.32 12.09 -15.43
C ARG A 222 -17.59 12.88 -15.12
N SER A 223 -18.71 12.50 -15.72
CA SER A 223 -20.01 13.10 -15.42
C SER A 223 -20.40 12.84 -13.98
N PHE A 224 -20.22 11.63 -13.50
CA PHE A 224 -20.42 11.26 -12.11
C PHE A 224 -19.64 12.14 -11.13
N LEU A 225 -18.33 12.36 -11.34
CA LEU A 225 -17.52 13.22 -10.46
C LEU A 225 -18.02 14.69 -10.43
N ARG A 226 -18.54 15.21 -11.56
CA ARG A 226 -19.12 16.56 -11.62
C ARG A 226 -20.47 16.66 -10.89
N GLU A 227 -21.28 15.61 -10.97
CA GLU A 227 -22.58 15.52 -10.33
C GLU A 227 -22.51 15.20 -8.84
N HIS A 228 -21.35 14.66 -8.38
CA HIS A 228 -21.08 14.26 -7.00
C HIS A 228 -19.91 15.04 -6.39
N PRO A 229 -20.02 16.40 -6.33
CA PRO A 229 -18.93 17.27 -5.83
C PRO A 229 -18.76 17.23 -4.32
N ALA A 230 -19.78 16.78 -3.59
CA ALA A 230 -19.73 16.67 -2.14
C ALA A 230 -19.04 15.37 -1.68
N ARG A 231 -18.78 15.25 -0.39
CA ARG A 231 -18.16 14.07 0.22
C ARG A 231 -19.03 13.53 1.34
N GLY A 232 -19.14 12.21 1.39
CA GLY A 232 -19.60 11.48 2.55
C GLY A 232 -18.46 10.65 3.13
N ILE A 233 -18.59 10.25 4.38
CA ILE A 233 -17.55 9.47 5.09
C ILE A 233 -18.07 8.06 5.30
N LEU A 234 -17.25 7.06 4.95
CA LEU A 234 -17.51 5.67 5.25
C LEU A 234 -16.58 5.19 6.38
N LYS A 235 -17.17 4.47 7.33
CA LYS A 235 -16.45 3.66 8.32
C LYS A 235 -16.82 2.20 8.11
N VAL A 236 -15.81 1.35 7.92
CA VAL A 236 -15.98 -0.10 7.82
C VAL A 236 -15.60 -0.75 9.14
N GLN A 237 -16.39 -1.76 9.56
CA GLN A 237 -16.13 -2.54 10.76
C GLN A 237 -16.25 -4.04 10.43
N ALA A 238 -15.14 -4.76 10.43
CA ALA A 238 -15.07 -6.17 10.08
C ALA A 238 -15.04 -7.06 11.31
N TYR A 239 -15.93 -8.07 11.34
CA TYR A 239 -16.10 -9.03 12.42
C TYR A 239 -16.24 -10.46 11.91
N ASN A 240 -15.88 -11.43 12.75
CA ASN A 240 -16.16 -12.85 12.55
C ASN A 240 -17.04 -13.43 13.68
N ALA A 241 -17.38 -14.72 13.61
CA ALA A 241 -18.12 -15.45 14.64
C ALA A 241 -19.37 -14.73 15.14
N GLY A 242 -20.25 -14.30 14.22
CA GLY A 242 -21.49 -13.60 14.56
C GLY A 242 -21.32 -12.20 15.11
N GLY A 243 -20.18 -11.54 14.84
CA GLY A 243 -19.89 -10.17 15.29
C GLY A 243 -19.11 -10.10 16.61
N ALA A 244 -18.65 -11.26 17.14
CA ALA A 244 -18.01 -11.31 18.44
C ALA A 244 -16.54 -10.86 18.44
N TYR A 245 -15.83 -11.05 17.32
CA TYR A 245 -14.39 -10.76 17.24
C TYR A 245 -14.06 -9.85 16.07
N PRO A 246 -13.28 -8.78 16.29
CA PRO A 246 -12.79 -7.95 15.20
C PRO A 246 -11.86 -8.75 14.26
N VAL A 247 -11.82 -8.35 12.99
CA VAL A 247 -10.96 -8.96 11.99
C VAL A 247 -9.96 -7.92 11.52
N PRO A 248 -8.75 -7.88 12.07
CA PRO A 248 -7.67 -7.02 11.60
C PRO A 248 -7.09 -7.55 10.28
N GLY A 249 -6.47 -6.66 9.50
CA GLY A 249 -5.77 -7.04 8.27
C GLY A 249 -6.70 -7.49 7.13
N LEU A 250 -8.02 -7.29 7.22
CA LEU A 250 -8.95 -7.58 6.15
C LEU A 250 -8.88 -6.50 5.09
N ARG A 251 -8.53 -6.87 3.85
CA ARG A 251 -8.54 -5.94 2.73
C ARG A 251 -9.96 -5.57 2.35
N ILE A 252 -10.18 -4.28 2.14
CA ILE A 252 -11.45 -3.70 1.70
C ILE A 252 -11.18 -2.85 0.48
N ALA A 253 -11.98 -3.03 -0.57
CA ALA A 253 -12.08 -2.10 -1.69
C ALA A 253 -13.48 -1.52 -1.77
N VAL A 254 -13.57 -0.26 -2.16
CA VAL A 254 -14.83 0.44 -2.47
C VAL A 254 -14.79 0.84 -3.93
N THR A 255 -15.68 0.26 -4.72
CA THR A 255 -15.69 0.40 -6.17
C THR A 255 -17.06 0.86 -6.66
N LYS A 256 -17.11 1.33 -7.90
CA LYS A 256 -18.36 1.62 -8.63
C LYS A 256 -18.19 1.30 -10.10
N GLU A 257 -19.20 0.68 -10.67
CA GLU A 257 -19.24 0.32 -12.09
C GLU A 257 -19.66 1.52 -12.93
N PHE A 258 -19.01 1.71 -14.08
CA PHE A 258 -19.29 2.70 -15.10
C PHE A 258 -19.27 2.04 -16.49
N SER A 259 -19.63 2.78 -17.53
CA SER A 259 -19.65 2.23 -18.91
C SER A 259 -18.26 1.85 -19.43
N ASP A 260 -17.20 2.43 -18.87
CA ASP A 260 -15.80 2.16 -19.17
C ASP A 260 -15.13 1.15 -18.23
N GLY A 261 -15.90 0.59 -17.26
CA GLY A 261 -15.48 -0.43 -16.33
C GLY A 261 -15.64 -0.09 -14.86
N GLU A 262 -15.11 -0.94 -13.99
CA GLU A 262 -15.15 -0.74 -12.55
C GLU A 262 -14.03 0.20 -12.09
N HIS A 263 -14.39 1.29 -11.40
CA HIS A 263 -13.45 2.24 -10.82
C HIS A 263 -13.35 2.05 -9.31
N THR A 264 -12.12 2.02 -8.81
CA THR A 264 -11.83 1.91 -7.37
C THR A 264 -11.70 3.31 -6.77
N PHE A 265 -12.52 3.61 -5.76
CA PHE A 265 -12.51 4.85 -5.01
C PHE A 265 -11.72 4.76 -3.72
N PHE A 266 -11.56 3.56 -3.20
CA PHE A 266 -10.79 3.28 -1.99
C PHE A 266 -10.31 1.84 -1.97
N SER A 267 -9.08 1.63 -1.51
CA SER A 267 -8.54 0.32 -1.12
C SER A 267 -7.74 0.48 0.17
N GLY A 268 -7.90 -0.42 1.13
CA GLY A 268 -7.19 -0.38 2.40
C GLY A 268 -7.43 -1.63 3.23
N ILE A 269 -6.78 -1.71 4.39
CA ILE A 269 -6.90 -2.83 5.33
C ILE A 269 -7.47 -2.37 6.67
N THR A 270 -8.21 -3.25 7.34
CA THR A 270 -8.73 -2.99 8.69
C THR A 270 -7.60 -2.96 9.73
N ASP A 271 -7.71 -2.04 10.68
CA ASP A 271 -6.78 -1.90 11.82
C ASP A 271 -6.89 -3.07 12.82
N ALA A 272 -6.13 -3.01 13.92
CA ALA A 272 -6.14 -4.02 15.00
C ALA A 272 -7.53 -4.25 15.62
N ASN A 273 -8.45 -3.32 15.46
CA ASN A 273 -9.84 -3.42 15.94
C ASN A 273 -10.81 -3.84 14.82
N GLY A 274 -10.31 -4.23 13.67
CA GLY A 274 -11.12 -4.57 12.50
C GLY A 274 -11.79 -3.35 11.84
N ILE A 275 -11.20 -2.16 11.96
CA ILE A 275 -11.83 -0.90 11.55
C ILE A 275 -11.00 -0.22 10.45
N ILE A 276 -11.70 0.35 9.48
CA ILE A 276 -11.21 1.44 8.63
C ILE A 276 -12.17 2.61 8.83
N ASP A 277 -11.67 3.78 9.17
CA ASP A 277 -12.47 4.98 9.41
C ASP A 277 -11.97 6.14 8.54
N GLY A 278 -12.87 7.07 8.22
CA GLY A 278 -12.52 8.28 7.48
C GLY A 278 -12.39 8.10 5.97
N ILE A 279 -12.96 7.06 5.37
CA ILE A 279 -12.98 6.89 3.91
C ILE A 279 -13.87 7.98 3.29
N GLU A 280 -13.28 8.91 2.55
CA GLU A 280 -14.01 9.97 1.85
C GLU A 280 -14.42 9.53 0.45
N LEU A 281 -15.71 9.55 0.16
CA LEU A 281 -16.27 9.12 -1.12
C LEU A 281 -17.14 10.25 -1.74
N PRO A 282 -17.14 10.40 -3.08
CA PRO A 282 -18.05 11.30 -3.78
C PRO A 282 -19.51 11.07 -3.39
N ALA A 283 -20.22 12.15 -3.16
CA ALA A 283 -21.64 12.14 -2.80
C ALA A 283 -22.39 13.28 -3.53
N PRO A 284 -23.71 13.13 -3.75
CA PRO A 284 -24.52 14.22 -4.32
C PRO A 284 -24.44 15.48 -3.46
N PRO A 285 -24.78 16.66 -4.01
CA PRO A 285 -24.88 17.88 -3.23
C PRO A 285 -25.81 17.73 -2.01
N VAL A 286 -25.51 18.42 -0.90
CA VAL A 286 -26.31 18.38 0.35
C VAL A 286 -27.77 18.70 0.11
N GLU A 287 -28.05 19.62 -0.82
CA GLU A 287 -29.41 20.05 -1.20
C GLU A 287 -30.26 18.85 -1.66
N ASN A 288 -29.66 17.87 -2.33
CA ASN A 288 -30.37 16.68 -2.80
C ASN A 288 -30.88 15.79 -1.65
N SER A 289 -30.14 15.75 -0.54
CA SER A 289 -30.55 14.97 0.65
C SER A 289 -31.67 15.62 1.45
N LEU A 290 -31.92 16.92 1.25
CA LEU A 290 -32.96 17.71 1.92
C LEU A 290 -34.27 17.77 1.11
N ASP A 291 -34.22 17.44 -0.18
CA ASP A 291 -35.40 17.45 -1.05
C ASP A 291 -35.99 16.04 -1.19
N TYR A 292 -37.15 15.82 -0.57
CA TYR A 292 -37.86 14.53 -0.61
C TYR A 292 -38.36 14.13 -2.01
N ALA A 293 -38.37 15.05 -2.96
CA ALA A 293 -38.84 14.82 -4.33
C ALA A 293 -37.73 14.34 -5.27
N LEU A 294 -36.45 14.45 -4.88
CA LEU A 294 -35.32 14.00 -5.70
C LEU A 294 -35.04 12.50 -5.47
N PRO A 295 -34.83 11.72 -6.55
CA PRO A 295 -34.55 10.29 -6.44
C PRO A 295 -33.18 9.97 -5.85
N ASP A 296 -32.16 10.80 -6.10
CA ASP A 296 -30.76 10.53 -5.74
C ASP A 296 -30.35 11.25 -4.45
N LYS A 297 -30.62 10.61 -3.32
CA LYS A 297 -30.24 11.12 -1.99
C LYS A 297 -28.84 10.74 -1.56
N GLY A 298 -28.34 9.61 -2.05
CA GLY A 298 -27.03 9.04 -1.78
C GLY A 298 -26.40 8.46 -3.03
N THR A 299 -25.14 8.05 -2.91
CA THR A 299 -24.42 7.34 -3.96
C THR A 299 -24.20 5.90 -3.51
N GLU A 300 -24.60 4.94 -4.30
CA GLU A 300 -24.33 3.53 -4.07
C GLU A 300 -22.96 3.15 -4.62
N TYR A 301 -22.16 2.48 -3.80
CA TYR A 301 -20.89 1.86 -4.11
C TYR A 301 -20.93 0.37 -3.80
N SER A 302 -20.06 -0.40 -4.43
CA SER A 302 -19.76 -1.79 -4.08
C SER A 302 -18.63 -1.85 -3.09
N LEU A 303 -18.85 -2.43 -1.91
CA LEU A 303 -17.83 -2.71 -0.92
C LEU A 303 -17.47 -4.18 -1.00
N ARG A 304 -16.20 -4.48 -1.26
CA ARG A 304 -15.66 -5.85 -1.34
C ARG A 304 -14.62 -6.08 -0.25
N SER A 305 -14.61 -7.28 0.32
CA SER A 305 -13.54 -7.75 1.17
C SER A 305 -12.77 -8.88 0.50
N PHE A 306 -11.45 -8.90 0.72
CA PHE A 306 -10.56 -9.93 0.19
C PHE A 306 -9.70 -10.50 1.31
N SER A 307 -9.58 -11.83 1.35
CA SER A 307 -8.72 -12.50 2.32
C SER A 307 -8.38 -13.92 1.87
N GLY A 308 -7.14 -14.35 2.08
CA GLY A 308 -6.76 -15.76 1.96
C GLY A 308 -7.51 -16.65 2.95
N LYS A 309 -7.88 -16.13 4.12
CA LYS A 309 -8.45 -16.88 5.25
C LYS A 309 -9.98 -16.85 5.32
N TYR A 310 -10.58 -15.73 4.93
CA TYR A 310 -12.04 -15.52 5.03
C TYR A 310 -12.68 -15.54 3.65
N ALA A 311 -13.96 -15.93 3.58
CA ALA A 311 -14.76 -15.83 2.37
C ALA A 311 -14.93 -14.36 1.98
N ASP A 312 -14.83 -14.08 0.70
CA ASP A 312 -15.00 -12.73 0.18
C ASP A 312 -16.43 -12.26 0.39
N VAL A 313 -16.59 -11.00 0.76
CA VAL A 313 -17.90 -10.37 0.97
C VAL A 313 -18.06 -9.26 -0.06
N LEU A 314 -19.17 -9.25 -0.76
CA LEU A 314 -19.62 -8.16 -1.62
C LEU A 314 -20.90 -7.56 -1.05
N ARG A 315 -20.92 -6.24 -0.81
CA ARG A 315 -22.06 -5.52 -0.25
C ARG A 315 -22.21 -4.16 -0.92
N PRO A 316 -23.44 -3.73 -1.26
CA PRO A 316 -23.70 -2.34 -1.58
C PRO A 316 -23.57 -1.50 -0.32
N VAL A 317 -23.08 -0.28 -0.48
CA VAL A 317 -23.04 0.76 0.55
C VAL A 317 -23.46 2.09 -0.03
N GLU A 318 -24.37 2.77 0.65
CA GLU A 318 -24.88 4.07 0.21
C GLU A 318 -24.23 5.20 1.00
N ILE A 319 -23.73 6.21 0.30
CA ILE A 319 -22.97 7.33 0.83
C ILE A 319 -23.72 8.62 0.63
N PHE A 320 -23.94 9.32 1.73
CA PHE A 320 -24.68 10.59 1.76
C PHE A 320 -23.72 11.75 2.06
N SER A 321 -24.00 12.91 1.49
CA SER A 321 -23.21 14.12 1.69
C SER A 321 -23.16 14.54 3.17
N GLY A 322 -21.94 14.77 3.68
CA GLY A 322 -21.71 15.23 5.05
C GLY A 322 -22.08 14.23 6.15
N ILE A 323 -22.49 13.00 5.79
CA ILE A 323 -22.90 11.96 6.74
C ILE A 323 -21.80 10.89 6.84
N LYS A 324 -21.59 10.40 8.06
CA LYS A 324 -20.73 9.24 8.32
C LYS A 324 -21.57 7.96 8.29
N THR A 325 -21.43 7.19 7.23
CA THR A 325 -22.02 5.85 7.09
C THR A 325 -21.14 4.84 7.80
N ILE A 326 -21.73 3.97 8.63
CA ILE A 326 -21.03 2.86 9.29
C ILE A 326 -21.49 1.54 8.64
N GLN A 327 -20.56 0.83 8.00
CA GLN A 327 -20.84 -0.44 7.34
C GLN A 327 -20.19 -1.60 8.09
N PRO A 328 -20.95 -2.42 8.82
CA PRO A 328 -20.42 -3.66 9.38
C PRO A 328 -20.27 -4.73 8.28
N ILE A 329 -19.17 -5.48 8.34
CA ILE A 329 -18.90 -6.64 7.49
C ILE A 329 -18.73 -7.86 8.40
N LEU A 330 -19.55 -8.87 8.18
CA LEU A 330 -19.40 -10.16 8.84
C LEU A 330 -18.70 -11.12 7.87
N VAL A 331 -17.52 -11.59 8.24
CA VAL A 331 -16.77 -12.57 7.46
C VAL A 331 -16.81 -13.96 8.10
N THR A 332 -16.75 -14.99 7.27
CA THR A 332 -16.70 -16.39 7.68
C THR A 332 -15.40 -17.02 7.16
N LEU A 333 -14.82 -17.95 7.91
CA LEU A 333 -13.65 -18.70 7.45
C LEU A 333 -13.98 -19.45 6.13
N LYS A 334 -13.05 -19.46 5.19
CA LYS A 334 -13.14 -20.35 4.03
C LYS A 334 -13.16 -21.80 4.53
N GLN A 335 -14.07 -22.59 4.01
CA GLN A 335 -14.08 -24.03 4.30
C GLN A 335 -12.87 -24.64 3.57
N GLU A 336 -12.00 -25.33 4.32
CA GLU A 336 -11.01 -26.19 3.69
C GLU A 336 -11.74 -27.28 2.90
N GLU A 337 -11.55 -27.33 1.60
CA GLU A 337 -11.95 -28.50 0.82
C GLU A 337 -11.18 -29.70 1.36
N ARG A 338 -11.86 -30.57 2.09
CA ARG A 338 -11.32 -31.87 2.45
C ARG A 338 -11.21 -32.69 1.16
N ILE A 339 -9.97 -32.79 0.66
CA ILE A 339 -9.58 -33.77 -0.37
C ILE A 339 -9.61 -35.17 0.23
#